data_a00157199d30dcd56ce13e7cb4fbd07e
#
_entry.id   a00157199d30dcd56ce13e7cb4fbd07e
#
_cell.length_a   1.000
_cell.length_b   1.000
_cell.length_c   1.000
_cell.angle_alpha   90.00
_cell.angle_beta   90.00
_cell.angle_gamma   90.00
#
_symmetry.space_group_name_H-M   'P 1'
#
loop_
_entity.id
_entity.type
_entity.pdbx_description
1 polymer ?
#
loop_
_entity_poly.entity_id
_entity_poly.type
_entity_poly.pdbx_seq_one_letter_code
_entity_poly.pdbx_strand_id
1 'polypeptide(L)'
;MRFEEVYFRFGRGYLSCSEAADILGMSERSFLRYRMRYEADGAEGLCDRRVGRVSGRRIGADVATRVIELYATRYFDFNVKHFHEKLVSEHGYRLSYGWTKRILQDAGQVKRAKKRGAHRRKRPRKPLPGMMLHQDGSSHRWVADAEWDLIVTMDDATSEIYSAFFVEEEGTMSSFLALGEVIAKQGLFGALYADRGSHYWITKTADQGVDEETPTQVRRALEQLGITLIPASAPEARGRSERMFGTLQGRLPQELRAAGITTMAAANQYLSEVFLPAHNAAFRVAPAEPGSAFIPYIGRDLSDILCLQEDRIVGRDNCVSYRRLRLQIPPDRHRHHYVKAKVRVHEYPDGRLAVFHGPRCLARYHSDARLIDEKDHAKTAA
;
A
#
# COMPACT_ATOMS: atom_id res chain seq x y z
N MET A 1 37.06 -45.33 -19.73
CA MET A 1 37.51 -45.71 -21.09
C MET A 1 37.56 -44.45 -21.94
N ARG A 2 38.67 -44.16 -22.61
CA ARG A 2 38.83 -42.95 -23.41
C ARG A 2 38.11 -43.09 -24.76
N PHE A 3 37.58 -42.04 -25.34
CA PHE A 3 36.94 -42.02 -26.66
C PHE A 3 37.82 -42.61 -27.73
N GLU A 4 39.08 -42.27 -27.73
CA GLU A 4 40.12 -42.79 -28.70
C GLU A 4 40.22 -44.30 -28.72
N GLU A 5 40.20 -44.96 -27.57
CA GLU A 5 40.26 -46.41 -27.44
C GLU A 5 39.07 -47.11 -28.13
N VAL A 6 37.88 -46.58 -27.85
CA VAL A 6 36.64 -47.07 -28.46
C VAL A 6 36.63 -46.79 -29.97
N TYR A 7 37.08 -45.61 -30.39
CA TYR A 7 37.21 -45.24 -31.79
C TYR A 7 38.12 -46.17 -32.56
N PHE A 8 39.30 -46.47 -32.02
CA PHE A 8 40.26 -47.43 -32.68
C PHE A 8 39.71 -48.87 -32.79
N ARG A 9 38.98 -49.35 -31.75
CA ARG A 9 38.33 -50.65 -31.78
C ARG A 9 37.19 -50.69 -32.82
N PHE A 10 36.40 -49.63 -32.90
CA PHE A 10 35.40 -49.50 -33.94
C PHE A 10 35.99 -49.46 -35.34
N GLY A 11 37.04 -48.68 -35.55
CA GLY A 11 37.73 -48.58 -36.87
C GLY A 11 38.34 -49.89 -37.33
N ARG A 12 38.71 -50.80 -36.42
CA ARG A 12 39.21 -52.15 -36.71
C ARG A 12 38.14 -53.22 -36.85
N GLY A 13 36.85 -52.81 -36.72
CA GLY A 13 35.73 -53.75 -36.83
C GLY A 13 35.46 -54.60 -35.57
N TYR A 14 36.16 -54.32 -34.43
CA TYR A 14 35.96 -55.05 -33.19
C TYR A 14 34.72 -54.64 -32.42
N LEU A 15 34.12 -53.48 -32.74
CA LEU A 15 32.91 -52.97 -32.19
C LEU A 15 31.98 -52.49 -33.29
N SER A 16 30.68 -52.74 -33.14
CA SER A 16 29.64 -52.10 -33.93
C SER A 16 29.43 -50.64 -33.46
N CYS A 17 28.70 -49.83 -34.24
CA CYS A 17 28.36 -48.45 -33.87
C CYS A 17 27.54 -48.39 -32.60
N SER A 18 26.62 -49.35 -32.44
CA SER A 18 25.75 -49.47 -31.24
C SER A 18 26.61 -49.77 -29.99
N GLU A 19 27.50 -50.80 -30.09
CA GLU A 19 28.37 -51.16 -28.96
C GLU A 19 29.33 -50.03 -28.56
N ALA A 20 29.90 -49.34 -29.56
CA ALA A 20 30.76 -48.18 -29.30
C ALA A 20 30.00 -47.04 -28.58
N ALA A 21 28.78 -46.77 -28.99
CA ALA A 21 27.89 -45.75 -28.36
C ALA A 21 27.53 -46.15 -26.94
N ASP A 22 27.15 -47.42 -26.72
CA ASP A 22 26.80 -47.93 -25.39
C ASP A 22 27.97 -47.86 -24.41
N ILE A 23 29.18 -48.26 -24.85
CA ILE A 23 30.41 -48.19 -24.05
C ILE A 23 30.70 -46.76 -23.61
N LEU A 24 30.40 -45.76 -24.46
CA LEU A 24 30.62 -44.35 -24.18
C LEU A 24 29.44 -43.68 -23.50
N GLY A 25 28.32 -44.41 -23.26
CA GLY A 25 27.13 -43.87 -22.63
C GLY A 25 26.42 -42.78 -23.47
N MET A 26 26.43 -42.90 -24.80
CA MET A 26 25.84 -41.92 -25.71
C MET A 26 25.02 -42.61 -26.82
N SER A 27 24.22 -41.82 -27.56
CA SER A 27 23.50 -42.34 -28.72
C SER A 27 24.46 -42.57 -29.89
N GLU A 28 24.15 -43.55 -30.80
CA GLU A 28 24.91 -43.82 -32.05
C GLU A 28 25.12 -42.54 -32.87
N ARG A 29 24.08 -41.71 -32.99
CA ARG A 29 24.18 -40.41 -33.67
C ARG A 29 25.20 -39.47 -33.01
N SER A 30 25.31 -39.51 -31.71
CA SER A 30 26.29 -38.71 -30.97
C SER A 30 27.70 -39.29 -31.20
N PHE A 31 27.86 -40.61 -31.14
CA PHE A 31 29.13 -41.26 -31.44
C PHE A 31 29.64 -40.93 -32.85
N LEU A 32 28.81 -41.09 -33.88
CA LEU A 32 29.15 -40.75 -35.26
C LEU A 32 29.56 -39.28 -35.42
N ARG A 33 28.84 -38.38 -34.73
CA ARG A 33 29.16 -36.93 -34.71
C ARG A 33 30.52 -36.66 -34.05
N TYR A 34 30.82 -37.31 -32.93
CA TYR A 34 32.10 -37.16 -32.25
C TYR A 34 33.22 -37.81 -33.05
N ARG A 35 32.95 -38.94 -33.72
CA ARG A 35 33.90 -39.58 -34.67
C ARG A 35 34.31 -38.62 -35.78
N MET A 36 33.34 -38.03 -36.50
CA MET A 36 33.62 -37.05 -37.54
C MET A 36 34.47 -35.87 -37.04
N ARG A 37 34.17 -35.39 -35.80
CA ARG A 37 34.95 -34.31 -35.21
C ARG A 37 36.36 -34.73 -34.84
N TYR A 38 36.52 -35.93 -34.36
CA TYR A 38 37.83 -36.47 -34.02
C TYR A 38 38.66 -36.71 -35.26
N GLU A 39 38.08 -37.22 -36.36
CA GLU A 39 38.73 -37.40 -37.67
C GLU A 39 39.17 -36.06 -38.30
N ALA A 40 38.41 -34.97 -38.07
CA ALA A 40 38.72 -33.64 -38.59
C ALA A 40 39.73 -32.86 -37.74
N ASP A 41 39.57 -32.85 -36.43
CA ASP A 41 40.25 -31.92 -35.50
C ASP A 41 41.03 -32.65 -34.39
N GLY A 42 41.14 -33.99 -34.47
CA GLY A 42 41.84 -34.81 -33.44
C GLY A 42 41.14 -34.72 -32.08
N ALA A 43 41.91 -34.83 -31.01
CA ALA A 43 41.36 -34.70 -29.62
C ALA A 43 40.66 -33.39 -29.32
N GLU A 44 41.02 -32.29 -29.97
CA GLU A 44 40.38 -30.99 -29.84
C GLU A 44 38.92 -30.99 -30.34
N GLY A 45 38.63 -31.82 -31.35
CA GLY A 45 37.28 -32.02 -31.88
C GLY A 45 36.28 -32.60 -30.85
N LEU A 46 36.80 -33.26 -29.81
CA LEU A 46 35.99 -33.81 -28.72
C LEU A 46 35.61 -32.74 -27.66
N CYS A 47 36.28 -31.60 -27.66
CA CYS A 47 35.96 -30.52 -26.72
C CYS A 47 34.58 -29.92 -26.97
N ASP A 48 33.92 -29.53 -25.91
CA ASP A 48 32.62 -28.80 -26.03
C ASP A 48 32.88 -27.42 -26.66
N ARG A 49 32.52 -27.27 -27.93
CA ARG A 49 32.64 -26.00 -28.69
C ARG A 49 31.83 -24.84 -28.13
N ARG A 50 31.01 -25.06 -27.07
CA ARG A 50 30.28 -24.00 -26.34
C ARG A 50 31.16 -23.37 -25.27
N VAL A 51 32.20 -24.06 -24.79
CA VAL A 51 33.14 -23.52 -23.80
C VAL A 51 33.89 -22.34 -24.43
N GLY A 52 33.91 -21.21 -23.76
CA GLY A 52 34.57 -19.98 -24.23
C GLY A 52 33.76 -19.12 -25.22
N ARG A 53 32.61 -19.61 -25.75
CA ARG A 53 31.79 -18.79 -26.63
C ARG A 53 31.07 -17.71 -25.82
N VAL A 54 31.27 -16.44 -26.17
CA VAL A 54 30.49 -15.33 -25.65
C VAL A 54 29.10 -15.39 -26.26
N SER A 55 28.06 -15.50 -25.41
CA SER A 55 26.68 -15.49 -25.88
C SER A 55 26.37 -14.14 -26.56
N GLY A 56 25.78 -14.17 -27.76
CA GLY A 56 25.33 -12.97 -28.47
C GLY A 56 24.21 -12.21 -27.73
N ARG A 57 23.63 -12.82 -26.65
CA ARG A 57 22.69 -12.18 -25.75
C ARG A 57 23.36 -11.56 -24.52
N ARG A 58 24.70 -11.57 -24.45
CA ARG A 58 25.42 -10.97 -23.33
C ARG A 58 25.27 -9.46 -23.38
N ILE A 59 24.82 -8.89 -22.29
CA ILE A 59 24.72 -7.44 -22.13
C ILE A 59 26.12 -6.86 -22.02
N GLY A 60 26.40 -5.77 -22.73
CA GLY A 60 27.69 -5.08 -22.74
C GLY A 60 28.15 -4.65 -21.35
N ALA A 61 29.46 -4.58 -21.17
CA ALA A 61 30.07 -4.15 -19.90
C ALA A 61 29.74 -2.68 -19.56
N ASP A 62 29.63 -1.83 -20.57
CA ASP A 62 29.25 -0.43 -20.48
C ASP A 62 27.86 -0.25 -19.88
N VAL A 63 26.87 -1.04 -20.33
CA VAL A 63 25.52 -1.06 -19.78
C VAL A 63 25.54 -1.53 -18.32
N ALA A 64 26.32 -2.56 -18.02
CA ALA A 64 26.45 -3.08 -16.65
C ALA A 64 27.03 -2.02 -15.70
N THR A 65 28.10 -1.35 -16.09
CA THR A 65 28.70 -0.25 -15.33
C THR A 65 27.70 0.87 -15.10
N ARG A 66 26.99 1.31 -16.14
CA ARG A 66 26.01 2.37 -16.03
C ARG A 66 24.85 2.03 -15.10
N VAL A 67 24.37 0.81 -15.12
CA VAL A 67 23.30 0.34 -14.20
C VAL A 67 23.78 0.34 -12.75
N ILE A 68 25.02 -0.10 -12.50
CA ILE A 68 25.61 -0.08 -11.16
C ILE A 68 25.80 1.36 -10.66
N GLU A 69 26.29 2.27 -11.50
CA GLU A 69 26.44 3.69 -11.17
C GLU A 69 25.09 4.36 -10.83
N LEU A 70 24.07 4.11 -11.65
CA LEU A 70 22.72 4.64 -11.40
C LEU A 70 22.18 4.16 -10.04
N TYR A 71 22.39 2.88 -9.72
CA TYR A 71 21.99 2.36 -8.42
C TYR A 71 22.78 3.03 -7.29
N ALA A 72 24.09 3.06 -7.38
CA ALA A 72 24.97 3.58 -6.34
C ALA A 72 24.78 5.09 -6.05
N THR A 73 24.41 5.88 -7.06
CA THR A 73 24.32 7.35 -6.95
C THR A 73 22.90 7.82 -6.70
N ARG A 74 21.91 7.35 -7.46
CA ARG A 74 20.54 7.86 -7.42
C ARG A 74 19.56 6.95 -6.67
N TYR A 75 19.74 5.62 -6.76
CA TYR A 75 18.78 4.62 -6.29
C TYR A 75 19.34 3.69 -5.21
N PHE A 76 20.35 4.13 -4.45
CA PHE A 76 21.13 3.33 -3.50
C PHE A 76 20.30 2.68 -2.39
N ASP A 77 19.14 3.26 -2.05
CA ASP A 77 18.20 2.79 -1.03
C ASP A 77 16.97 2.06 -1.60
N PHE A 78 16.84 2.01 -2.94
CA PHE A 78 15.74 1.29 -3.58
C PHE A 78 15.90 -0.22 -3.45
N ASN A 79 14.81 -0.93 -3.20
CA ASN A 79 14.85 -2.37 -3.38
C ASN A 79 15.01 -2.72 -4.87
N VAL A 80 15.64 -3.87 -5.16
CA VAL A 80 16.02 -4.24 -6.54
C VAL A 80 14.84 -4.27 -7.50
N LYS A 81 13.65 -4.68 -7.03
CA LYS A 81 12.46 -4.73 -7.89
C LYS A 81 11.99 -3.33 -8.28
N HIS A 82 11.98 -2.43 -7.32
CA HIS A 82 11.62 -1.03 -7.53
C HIS A 82 12.64 -0.32 -8.45
N PHE A 83 13.93 -0.52 -8.20
CA PHE A 83 14.98 -0.01 -9.09
C PHE A 83 14.84 -0.54 -10.52
N HIS A 84 14.57 -1.84 -10.69
CA HIS A 84 14.36 -2.41 -12.01
C HIS A 84 13.16 -1.78 -12.74
N GLU A 85 12.07 -1.47 -12.04
CA GLU A 85 10.93 -0.76 -12.60
C GLU A 85 11.34 0.65 -13.09
N LYS A 86 12.15 1.39 -12.29
CA LYS A 86 12.70 2.69 -12.69
C LYS A 86 13.64 2.62 -13.88
N LEU A 87 14.48 1.58 -13.94
CA LEU A 87 15.34 1.34 -15.12
C LEU A 87 14.53 1.20 -16.41
N VAL A 88 13.37 0.53 -16.35
CA VAL A 88 12.51 0.35 -17.52
C VAL A 88 11.74 1.63 -17.84
N SER A 89 11.10 2.24 -16.84
CA SER A 89 10.18 3.36 -17.04
C SER A 89 10.89 4.70 -17.28
N GLU A 90 11.96 5.01 -16.52
CA GLU A 90 12.63 6.31 -16.57
C GLU A 90 13.90 6.31 -17.44
N HIS A 91 14.57 5.16 -17.52
CA HIS A 91 15.86 5.07 -18.26
C HIS A 91 15.78 4.24 -19.55
N GLY A 92 14.61 3.66 -19.88
CA GLY A 92 14.38 2.94 -21.13
C GLY A 92 15.15 1.64 -21.30
N TYR A 93 15.75 1.10 -20.23
CA TYR A 93 16.48 -0.17 -20.30
C TYR A 93 15.55 -1.37 -20.41
N ARG A 94 15.74 -2.20 -21.44
CA ARG A 94 15.02 -3.47 -21.63
C ARG A 94 15.79 -4.65 -21.05
N LEU A 95 16.06 -4.59 -19.75
CA LEU A 95 16.80 -5.62 -19.01
C LEU A 95 15.84 -6.54 -18.25
N SER A 96 16.24 -7.80 -18.03
CA SER A 96 15.44 -8.68 -17.16
C SER A 96 15.71 -8.38 -15.68
N TYR A 97 14.67 -8.54 -14.83
CA TYR A 97 14.83 -8.43 -13.38
C TYR A 97 15.93 -9.34 -12.82
N GLY A 98 16.00 -10.60 -13.33
CA GLY A 98 17.01 -11.56 -12.89
C GLY A 98 18.44 -11.10 -13.20
N TRP A 99 18.66 -10.44 -14.34
CA TRP A 99 19.95 -9.87 -14.69
C TRP A 99 20.27 -8.66 -13.79
N THR A 100 19.35 -7.72 -13.64
CA THR A 100 19.52 -6.54 -12.77
C THR A 100 19.87 -6.96 -11.34
N LYS A 101 19.13 -7.93 -10.81
CA LYS A 101 19.40 -8.47 -9.47
C LYS A 101 20.80 -9.06 -9.35
N ARG A 102 21.21 -9.87 -10.32
CA ARG A 102 22.52 -10.55 -10.32
C ARG A 102 23.65 -9.54 -10.38
N ILE A 103 23.61 -8.59 -11.31
CA ILE A 103 24.69 -7.62 -11.49
C ILE A 103 24.89 -6.75 -10.23
N LEU A 104 23.81 -6.34 -9.55
CA LEU A 104 23.90 -5.59 -8.30
C LEU A 104 24.44 -6.45 -7.14
N GLN A 105 24.12 -7.74 -7.11
CA GLN A 105 24.65 -8.67 -6.12
C GLN A 105 26.13 -8.95 -6.35
N ASP A 106 26.54 -9.15 -7.60
CA ASP A 106 27.93 -9.41 -7.98
C ASP A 106 28.83 -8.18 -7.77
N ALA A 107 28.24 -6.96 -7.91
CA ALA A 107 28.89 -5.69 -7.57
C ALA A 107 28.87 -5.37 -6.06
N GLY A 108 28.33 -6.24 -5.20
CA GLY A 108 28.26 -6.02 -3.75
C GLY A 108 27.25 -4.94 -3.30
N GLN A 109 26.47 -4.39 -4.22
CA GLN A 109 25.50 -3.32 -3.90
C GLN A 109 24.30 -3.85 -3.10
N VAL A 110 23.93 -5.11 -3.30
CA VAL A 110 22.74 -5.73 -2.67
C VAL A 110 23.07 -7.11 -2.12
N LYS A 111 22.67 -7.36 -0.88
CA LYS A 111 22.83 -8.66 -0.22
C LYS A 111 21.87 -9.71 -0.81
N ARG A 112 22.30 -10.97 -0.87
CA ARG A 112 21.41 -12.08 -1.20
C ARG A 112 20.41 -12.31 -0.07
N ALA A 113 19.11 -12.36 -0.40
CA ALA A 113 18.08 -12.63 0.59
C ALA A 113 18.19 -14.06 1.14
N LYS A 114 17.98 -14.22 2.45
CA LYS A 114 17.88 -15.54 3.08
C LYS A 114 16.61 -16.25 2.58
N LYS A 115 16.66 -17.59 2.44
CA LYS A 115 15.47 -18.39 2.16
C LYS A 115 14.45 -18.21 3.30
N ARG A 116 13.20 -17.91 2.95
CA ARG A 116 12.11 -17.83 3.92
C ARG A 116 11.53 -19.23 4.17
N GLY A 117 11.04 -19.47 5.41
CA GLY A 117 10.36 -20.70 5.79
C GLY A 117 8.98 -20.88 5.12
N ALA A 118 8.28 -21.96 5.51
CA ALA A 118 6.99 -22.37 4.96
C ALA A 118 5.91 -21.27 4.97
N HIS A 119 5.01 -21.31 4.00
CA HIS A 119 3.91 -20.37 3.86
C HIS A 119 2.92 -20.47 5.03
N ARG A 120 2.53 -19.32 5.60
CA ARG A 120 1.39 -19.22 6.53
C ARG A 120 0.07 -19.34 5.76
N ARG A 121 -0.98 -19.85 6.41
CA ARG A 121 -2.35 -19.87 5.86
C ARG A 121 -2.77 -18.45 5.49
N LYS A 122 -3.35 -18.27 4.29
CA LYS A 122 -3.91 -17.01 3.83
C LYS A 122 -5.41 -17.00 4.06
N ARG A 123 -5.94 -15.96 4.69
CA ARG A 123 -7.39 -15.74 4.74
C ARG A 123 -7.90 -15.44 3.31
N PRO A 124 -9.04 -16.05 2.88
CA PRO A 124 -9.66 -15.69 1.61
C PRO A 124 -9.98 -14.20 1.52
N ARG A 125 -9.94 -13.65 0.31
CA ARG A 125 -10.39 -12.28 0.04
C ARG A 125 -11.91 -12.21 0.04
N LYS A 126 -12.48 -11.03 0.31
CA LYS A 126 -13.87 -10.78 -0.03
C LYS A 126 -14.05 -10.85 -1.55
N PRO A 127 -15.20 -11.36 -2.05
CA PRO A 127 -15.38 -11.54 -3.49
C PRO A 127 -15.53 -10.22 -4.25
N LEU A 128 -16.16 -9.19 -3.67
CA LEU A 128 -16.46 -7.91 -4.30
C LEU A 128 -15.76 -6.74 -3.61
N PRO A 129 -15.32 -5.72 -4.38
CA PRO A 129 -14.86 -4.44 -3.82
C PRO A 129 -15.96 -3.78 -2.98
N GLY A 130 -15.57 -3.12 -1.89
CA GLY A 130 -16.50 -2.45 -1.00
C GLY A 130 -17.22 -3.34 0.01
N MET A 131 -17.05 -4.67 -0.04
CA MET A 131 -17.59 -5.54 1.02
C MET A 131 -16.87 -5.34 2.35
N MET A 132 -15.58 -5.10 2.32
CA MET A 132 -14.76 -4.85 3.50
C MET A 132 -13.53 -4.02 3.14
N LEU A 133 -13.32 -2.95 3.88
CA LEU A 133 -12.09 -2.14 3.80
C LEU A 133 -11.23 -2.37 5.03
N HIS A 134 -9.94 -2.25 4.88
CA HIS A 134 -8.97 -2.17 5.97
C HIS A 134 -8.54 -0.73 6.14
N GLN A 135 -8.62 -0.20 7.36
CA GLN A 135 -8.02 1.07 7.73
C GLN A 135 -6.97 0.83 8.81
N ASP A 136 -5.80 1.40 8.62
CA ASP A 136 -4.67 1.19 9.53
C ASP A 136 -3.71 2.37 9.37
N GLY A 137 -2.99 2.74 10.43
CA GLY A 137 -1.93 3.73 10.45
C GLY A 137 -0.55 3.09 10.54
N SER A 138 0.46 3.80 10.11
CA SER A 138 1.85 3.37 10.25
C SER A 138 2.77 4.53 10.53
N SER A 139 3.28 4.58 11.75
CA SER A 139 4.38 5.47 12.13
C SER A 139 5.67 4.99 11.49
N HIS A 140 6.34 5.86 10.75
CA HIS A 140 7.60 5.55 10.10
C HIS A 140 8.36 6.83 9.76
N ARG A 141 9.67 6.72 9.61
CA ARG A 141 10.50 7.81 9.06
C ARG A 141 10.31 7.85 7.54
N TRP A 142 9.27 8.58 7.10
CA TRP A 142 8.92 8.70 5.68
C TRP A 142 9.82 9.65 4.90
N VAL A 143 10.32 10.68 5.58
CA VAL A 143 11.37 11.60 5.09
C VAL A 143 12.52 11.65 6.09
N ALA A 144 13.69 12.14 5.68
CA ALA A 144 14.94 11.99 6.42
C ALA A 144 14.85 12.42 7.91
N ASP A 145 14.17 13.52 8.20
CA ASP A 145 14.20 14.17 9.52
C ASP A 145 12.81 14.22 10.20
N ALA A 146 11.79 13.52 9.64
CA ALA A 146 10.46 13.54 10.20
C ALA A 146 9.85 12.15 10.29
N GLU A 147 9.24 11.85 11.42
CA GLU A 147 8.41 10.69 11.66
C GLU A 147 6.94 11.13 11.61
N TRP A 148 6.18 10.56 10.68
CA TRP A 148 4.75 10.83 10.49
C TRP A 148 3.98 9.53 10.48
N ASP A 149 2.68 9.65 10.72
CA ASP A 149 1.76 8.53 10.54
C ASP A 149 1.18 8.57 9.13
N LEU A 150 1.30 7.46 8.41
CA LEU A 150 0.62 7.25 7.13
C LEU A 150 -0.68 6.50 7.40
N ILE A 151 -1.81 7.17 7.20
CA ILE A 151 -3.14 6.55 7.28
C ILE A 151 -3.48 5.97 5.92
N VAL A 152 -3.91 4.72 5.89
CA VAL A 152 -4.27 4.03 4.63
C VAL A 152 -5.60 3.31 4.77
N THR A 153 -6.48 3.50 3.78
CA THR A 153 -7.71 2.72 3.64
C THR A 153 -7.67 1.93 2.34
N MET A 154 -7.67 0.60 2.47
CA MET A 154 -7.47 -0.36 1.37
C MET A 154 -8.62 -1.36 1.29
N ASP A 155 -9.00 -1.73 0.07
CA ASP A 155 -10.00 -2.77 -0.17
C ASP A 155 -9.45 -4.19 0.04
N ASP A 156 -10.24 -5.04 0.71
CA ASP A 156 -9.89 -6.44 0.97
C ASP A 156 -9.90 -7.29 -0.30
N ALA A 157 -10.83 -7.07 -1.20
CA ALA A 157 -10.98 -7.84 -2.42
C ALA A 157 -9.84 -7.59 -3.40
N THR A 158 -9.52 -6.33 -3.64
CA THR A 158 -8.62 -5.91 -4.71
C THR A 158 -7.23 -5.48 -4.25
N SER A 159 -7.04 -5.17 -2.97
CA SER A 159 -5.87 -4.46 -2.42
C SER A 159 -5.68 -3.05 -3.00
N GLU A 160 -6.69 -2.48 -3.63
CA GLU A 160 -6.68 -1.09 -4.08
C GLU A 160 -6.73 -0.16 -2.89
N ILE A 161 -5.88 0.86 -2.87
CA ILE A 161 -5.87 1.90 -1.84
C ILE A 161 -6.80 3.02 -2.32
N TYR A 162 -7.85 3.31 -1.56
CA TYR A 162 -8.82 4.35 -1.89
C TYR A 162 -8.50 5.69 -1.22
N SER A 163 -7.87 5.66 -0.05
CA SER A 163 -7.40 6.84 0.67
C SER A 163 -6.05 6.55 1.30
N ALA A 164 -5.10 7.47 1.15
CA ALA A 164 -3.85 7.47 1.91
C ALA A 164 -3.31 8.90 2.01
N PHE A 165 -2.88 9.28 3.21
CA PHE A 165 -2.27 10.57 3.49
C PHE A 165 -1.46 10.54 4.79
N PHE A 166 -0.50 11.45 4.91
CA PHE A 166 0.30 11.66 6.09
C PHE A 166 -0.37 12.62 7.06
N VAL A 167 -0.24 12.31 8.35
CA VAL A 167 -0.61 13.16 9.48
C VAL A 167 0.52 13.17 10.50
N GLU A 168 0.47 14.10 11.45
CA GLU A 168 1.41 14.12 12.58
C GLU A 168 1.17 12.93 13.50
N GLU A 169 -0.10 12.62 13.78
CA GLU A 169 -0.51 11.53 14.67
C GLU A 169 -1.84 10.92 14.21
N GLU A 170 -1.92 9.58 14.23
CA GLU A 170 -3.14 8.83 13.98
C GLU A 170 -4.19 9.08 15.07
N GLY A 171 -5.47 9.22 14.69
CA GLY A 171 -6.55 9.38 15.64
C GLY A 171 -7.94 9.46 15.01
N THR A 172 -8.90 9.92 15.80
CA THR A 172 -10.29 10.01 15.37
C THR A 172 -10.48 10.90 14.14
N MET A 173 -9.80 12.06 14.11
CA MET A 173 -9.94 13.03 13.01
C MET A 173 -9.34 12.52 11.70
N SER A 174 -8.18 11.89 11.75
CA SER A 174 -7.58 11.26 10.56
C SER A 174 -8.43 10.10 10.04
N SER A 175 -9.05 9.32 10.94
CA SER A 175 -10.01 8.28 10.55
C SER A 175 -11.23 8.85 9.85
N PHE A 176 -11.78 9.97 10.32
CA PHE A 176 -12.91 10.66 9.67
C PHE A 176 -12.54 11.19 8.29
N LEU A 177 -11.36 11.79 8.14
CA LEU A 177 -10.87 12.25 6.84
C LEU A 177 -10.77 11.10 5.85
N ALA A 178 -10.15 9.99 6.25
CA ALA A 178 -9.98 8.81 5.39
C ALA A 178 -11.34 8.21 4.97
N LEU A 179 -12.29 8.07 5.92
CA LEU A 179 -13.64 7.60 5.63
C LEU A 179 -14.39 8.55 4.69
N GLY A 180 -14.25 9.85 4.91
CA GLY A 180 -14.85 10.89 4.07
C GLY A 180 -14.36 10.82 2.63
N GLU A 181 -13.04 10.68 2.41
CA GLU A 181 -12.47 10.51 1.08
C GLU A 181 -12.98 9.26 0.36
N VAL A 182 -13.05 8.13 1.07
CA VAL A 182 -13.56 6.88 0.49
C VAL A 182 -15.03 7.02 0.11
N ILE A 183 -15.87 7.50 1.03
CA ILE A 183 -17.31 7.60 0.81
C ILE A 183 -17.64 8.60 -0.31
N ALA A 184 -16.92 9.73 -0.38
CA ALA A 184 -17.09 10.71 -1.43
C ALA A 184 -16.73 10.17 -2.82
N LYS A 185 -15.70 9.34 -2.92
CA LYS A 185 -15.21 8.79 -4.20
C LYS A 185 -15.92 7.51 -4.63
N GLN A 186 -16.23 6.62 -3.68
CA GLN A 186 -16.71 5.26 -3.96
C GLN A 186 -18.14 5.02 -3.47
N GLY A 187 -18.58 5.70 -2.42
CA GLY A 187 -19.83 5.44 -1.72
C GLY A 187 -19.64 4.67 -0.41
N LEU A 188 -20.78 4.30 0.21
CA LEU A 188 -20.82 3.49 1.42
C LEU A 188 -20.35 2.06 1.13
N PHE A 189 -19.69 1.44 2.10
CA PHE A 189 -19.17 0.08 2.04
C PHE A 189 -19.68 -0.76 3.20
N GLY A 190 -19.56 -2.10 3.11
CA GLY A 190 -20.20 -3.01 4.07
C GLY A 190 -19.54 -3.04 5.45
N ALA A 191 -18.21 -3.13 5.54
CA ALA A 191 -17.50 -3.26 6.81
C ALA A 191 -16.14 -2.59 6.80
N LEU A 192 -15.74 -2.04 7.95
CA LEU A 192 -14.39 -1.55 8.24
C LEU A 192 -13.67 -2.53 9.16
N TYR A 193 -12.52 -3.00 8.72
CA TYR A 193 -11.61 -3.84 9.50
C TYR A 193 -10.46 -2.98 10.01
N ALA A 194 -10.41 -2.74 11.31
CA ALA A 194 -9.42 -1.89 11.95
C ALA A 194 -8.74 -2.60 13.11
N ASP A 195 -7.61 -2.09 13.55
CA ASP A 195 -6.94 -2.59 14.75
C ASP A 195 -7.74 -2.24 16.03
N ARG A 196 -7.18 -2.57 17.19
CA ARG A 196 -7.79 -2.24 18.49
C ARG A 196 -7.33 -0.87 19.02
N GLY A 197 -7.01 0.07 18.15
CA GLY A 197 -6.66 1.43 18.52
C GLY A 197 -7.76 2.10 19.35
N SER A 198 -7.36 2.98 20.27
CA SER A 198 -8.27 3.64 21.23
C SER A 198 -9.33 4.52 20.57
N HIS A 199 -9.11 4.97 19.35
CA HIS A 199 -10.08 5.76 18.58
C HIS A 199 -11.16 4.89 17.92
N TYR A 200 -10.89 3.59 17.71
CA TYR A 200 -11.90 2.61 17.24
C TYR A 200 -12.61 1.92 18.39
N TRP A 201 -11.90 1.59 19.48
CA TRP A 201 -12.38 0.75 20.56
C TRP A 201 -11.99 1.28 21.93
N ILE A 202 -12.89 1.15 22.91
CA ILE A 202 -12.58 1.36 24.32
C ILE A 202 -12.16 0.03 24.91
N THR A 203 -10.96 -0.04 25.48
CA THR A 203 -10.44 -1.20 26.19
C THR A 203 -10.30 -0.84 27.68
N LYS A 204 -11.07 -1.46 28.57
CA LYS A 204 -11.05 -1.13 30.00
C LYS A 204 -9.79 -1.61 30.70
N THR A 205 -9.25 -2.79 30.30
CA THR A 205 -7.95 -3.35 30.76
C THR A 205 -7.36 -4.25 29.68
N ALA A 206 -6.04 -4.53 29.76
CA ALA A 206 -5.33 -5.33 28.75
C ALA A 206 -5.89 -6.76 28.58
N ASP A 207 -6.49 -7.34 29.63
CA ASP A 207 -7.06 -8.71 29.66
C ASP A 207 -8.56 -8.75 29.37
N GLN A 208 -9.25 -7.64 29.42
CA GLN A 208 -10.67 -7.53 29.07
C GLN A 208 -10.81 -7.22 27.60
N GLY A 209 -11.66 -7.96 26.91
CA GLY A 209 -11.98 -7.70 25.51
C GLY A 209 -12.45 -6.28 25.26
N VAL A 210 -12.73 -5.98 24.00
CA VAL A 210 -13.24 -4.66 23.56
C VAL A 210 -14.57 -4.37 24.25
N ASP A 211 -14.75 -3.12 24.78
CA ASP A 211 -16.04 -2.64 25.28
C ASP A 211 -16.97 -2.37 24.10
N GLU A 212 -17.97 -3.23 23.95
CA GLU A 212 -18.98 -3.09 22.89
C GLU A 212 -20.17 -2.22 23.30
N GLU A 213 -20.29 -1.84 24.57
CA GLU A 213 -21.42 -1.05 25.05
C GLU A 213 -21.21 0.46 24.87
N THR A 214 -19.96 0.94 25.00
CA THR A 214 -19.65 2.36 24.90
C THR A 214 -19.03 2.66 23.52
N PRO A 215 -19.78 3.26 22.58
CA PRO A 215 -19.24 3.57 21.25
C PRO A 215 -18.21 4.70 21.30
N THR A 216 -17.07 4.52 20.65
CA THR A 216 -16.17 5.62 20.32
C THR A 216 -16.80 6.53 19.27
N GLN A 217 -16.23 7.71 19.03
CA GLN A 217 -16.73 8.62 18.01
C GLN A 217 -16.68 8.04 16.58
N VAL A 218 -15.63 7.26 16.27
CA VAL A 218 -15.55 6.56 14.97
C VAL A 218 -16.63 5.49 14.87
N ARG A 219 -16.79 4.68 15.90
CA ARG A 219 -17.84 3.65 15.92
C ARG A 219 -19.23 4.24 15.79
N ARG A 220 -19.53 5.32 16.53
CA ARG A 220 -20.80 6.05 16.40
C ARG A 220 -21.06 6.49 14.95
N ALA A 221 -20.04 7.05 14.27
CA ALA A 221 -20.18 7.50 12.90
C ALA A 221 -20.43 6.33 11.93
N LEU A 222 -19.70 5.22 12.08
CA LEU A 222 -19.89 4.02 11.27
C LEU A 222 -21.27 3.40 11.46
N GLU A 223 -21.76 3.33 12.70
CA GLU A 223 -23.12 2.85 13.02
C GLU A 223 -24.20 3.73 12.36
N GLN A 224 -24.03 5.06 12.36
CA GLN A 224 -24.93 5.99 11.67
C GLN A 224 -24.93 5.80 10.14
N LEU A 225 -23.82 5.36 9.58
CA LEU A 225 -23.66 5.09 8.15
C LEU A 225 -24.04 3.64 7.77
N GLY A 226 -24.40 2.79 8.73
CA GLY A 226 -24.71 1.38 8.50
C GLY A 226 -23.48 0.53 8.17
N ILE A 227 -22.27 1.00 8.50
CA ILE A 227 -21.00 0.31 8.26
C ILE A 227 -20.62 -0.51 9.48
N THR A 228 -20.37 -1.80 9.31
CA THR A 228 -19.96 -2.68 10.42
C THR A 228 -18.48 -2.50 10.74
N LEU A 229 -18.16 -2.16 12.00
CA LEU A 229 -16.77 -2.14 12.47
C LEU A 229 -16.35 -3.52 12.98
N ILE A 230 -15.24 -4.08 12.44
CA ILE A 230 -14.72 -5.39 12.77
C ILE A 230 -13.34 -5.26 13.42
N PRO A 231 -13.13 -5.74 14.67
CA PRO A 231 -11.83 -5.68 15.31
C PRO A 231 -10.87 -6.72 14.74
N ALA A 232 -9.63 -6.33 14.50
CA ALA A 232 -8.55 -7.26 14.15
C ALA A 232 -8.14 -8.07 15.40
N SER A 233 -8.68 -9.27 15.53
CA SER A 233 -8.50 -10.10 16.71
C SER A 233 -7.22 -10.94 16.71
N ALA A 234 -6.58 -11.14 15.55
CA ALA A 234 -5.42 -12.01 15.40
C ALA A 234 -4.38 -11.42 14.43
N PRO A 235 -3.08 -11.62 14.68
CA PRO A 235 -2.00 -11.18 13.79
C PRO A 235 -2.15 -11.68 12.35
N GLU A 236 -2.63 -12.91 12.15
CA GLU A 236 -2.86 -13.48 10.82
C GLU A 236 -3.93 -12.72 10.02
N ALA A 237 -4.86 -12.11 10.72
CA ALA A 237 -5.94 -11.33 10.12
C ALA A 237 -5.43 -10.00 9.54
N ARG A 238 -4.33 -9.45 10.09
CA ARG A 238 -3.67 -8.20 9.63
C ARG A 238 -2.67 -8.42 8.49
N GLY A 239 -2.39 -9.64 8.07
CA GLY A 239 -1.33 -9.97 7.12
C GLY A 239 -1.47 -9.29 5.73
N ARG A 240 -2.60 -8.64 5.41
CA ARG A 240 -2.76 -7.81 4.19
C ARG A 240 -2.30 -6.39 4.42
N SER A 241 -2.76 -5.74 5.50
CA SER A 241 -2.30 -4.40 5.86
C SER A 241 -0.79 -4.39 6.16
N GLU A 242 -0.27 -5.38 6.90
CA GLU A 242 1.17 -5.55 7.13
C GLU A 242 1.98 -5.65 5.83
N ARG A 243 1.49 -6.43 4.86
CA ARG A 243 2.18 -6.56 3.56
C ARG A 243 2.10 -5.28 2.74
N MET A 244 0.97 -4.59 2.78
CA MET A 244 0.79 -3.30 2.13
C MET A 244 1.78 -2.29 2.74
N PHE A 245 1.81 -2.13 4.06
CA PHE A 245 2.77 -1.24 4.72
C PHE A 245 4.21 -1.64 4.45
N GLY A 246 4.55 -2.92 4.47
CA GLY A 246 5.89 -3.38 4.08
C GLY A 246 6.26 -3.00 2.64
N THR A 247 5.29 -2.93 1.74
CA THR A 247 5.50 -2.44 0.37
C THR A 247 5.65 -0.92 0.33
N LEU A 248 4.80 -0.19 1.06
CA LEU A 248 4.84 1.28 1.13
C LEU A 248 6.15 1.75 1.77
N GLN A 249 6.52 1.20 2.94
CA GLN A 249 7.78 1.50 3.63
C GLN A 249 9.03 1.16 2.80
N GLY A 250 8.94 0.12 1.94
CA GLY A 250 10.03 -0.26 1.04
C GLY A 250 10.10 0.52 -0.28
N ARG A 251 9.19 1.50 -0.51
CA ARG A 251 9.12 2.26 -1.76
C ARG A 251 8.90 3.76 -1.58
N LEU A 252 7.95 4.15 -0.74
CA LEU A 252 7.50 5.54 -0.65
C LEU A 252 8.60 6.48 -0.10
N PRO A 253 9.37 6.13 0.96
CA PRO A 253 10.48 6.98 1.40
C PRO A 253 11.50 7.25 0.30
N GLN A 254 11.81 6.24 -0.50
CA GLN A 254 12.77 6.34 -1.60
C GLN A 254 12.22 7.24 -2.73
N GLU A 255 10.94 7.14 -3.05
CA GLU A 255 10.29 8.01 -4.04
C GLU A 255 10.26 9.46 -3.56
N LEU A 256 9.87 9.72 -2.31
CA LEU A 256 9.85 11.07 -1.74
C LEU A 256 11.26 11.69 -1.75
N ARG A 257 12.28 10.93 -1.37
CA ARG A 257 13.68 11.36 -1.44
C ARG A 257 14.12 11.66 -2.88
N ALA A 258 13.82 10.76 -3.81
CA ALA A 258 14.19 10.94 -5.21
C ALA A 258 13.51 12.14 -5.87
N ALA A 259 12.30 12.51 -5.39
CA ALA A 259 11.55 13.69 -5.80
C ALA A 259 11.97 14.97 -5.03
N GLY A 260 12.86 14.88 -4.05
CA GLY A 260 13.30 16.02 -3.24
C GLY A 260 12.23 16.56 -2.28
N ILE A 261 11.27 15.72 -1.88
CA ILE A 261 10.12 16.11 -1.05
C ILE A 261 10.52 16.00 0.43
N THR A 262 10.30 17.09 1.19
CA THR A 262 10.65 17.18 2.61
C THR A 262 9.51 17.65 3.51
N THR A 263 8.42 18.20 2.96
CA THR A 263 7.27 18.69 3.73
C THR A 263 6.08 17.75 3.61
N MET A 264 5.28 17.65 4.67
CA MET A 264 4.07 16.80 4.70
C MET A 264 3.06 17.19 3.62
N ALA A 265 2.85 18.48 3.39
CA ALA A 265 1.91 18.95 2.38
C ALA A 265 2.33 18.50 0.96
N ALA A 266 3.62 18.67 0.60
CA ALA A 266 4.15 18.19 -0.68
C ALA A 266 4.14 16.66 -0.78
N ALA A 267 4.39 15.95 0.33
CA ALA A 267 4.32 14.49 0.39
C ALA A 267 2.89 13.99 0.16
N ASN A 268 1.88 14.64 0.75
CA ASN A 268 0.47 14.31 0.53
C ASN A 268 0.04 14.57 -0.91
N GLN A 269 0.48 15.68 -1.51
CA GLN A 269 0.22 15.95 -2.92
C GLN A 269 0.85 14.88 -3.82
N TYR A 270 2.14 14.57 -3.63
CA TYR A 270 2.83 13.53 -4.39
C TYR A 270 2.18 12.16 -4.22
N LEU A 271 1.80 11.83 -2.99
CA LEU A 271 1.13 10.57 -2.67
C LEU A 271 -0.17 10.42 -3.47
N SER A 272 -1.03 11.45 -3.47
CA SER A 272 -2.32 11.41 -4.15
C SER A 272 -2.23 11.47 -5.67
N GLU A 273 -1.35 12.32 -6.22
CA GLU A 273 -1.30 12.59 -7.66
C GLU A 273 -0.40 11.63 -8.44
N VAL A 274 0.66 11.11 -7.80
CA VAL A 274 1.71 10.33 -8.49
C VAL A 274 1.81 8.91 -7.94
N PHE A 275 2.03 8.78 -6.63
CA PHE A 275 2.39 7.49 -6.06
C PHE A 275 1.21 6.51 -6.03
N LEU A 276 0.04 6.92 -5.52
CA LEU A 276 -1.13 6.04 -5.38
C LEU A 276 -1.65 5.53 -6.72
N PRO A 277 -1.81 6.34 -7.78
CA PRO A 277 -2.19 5.82 -9.10
C PRO A 277 -1.22 4.76 -9.62
N ALA A 278 0.09 5.01 -9.52
CA ALA A 278 1.13 4.06 -9.93
C ALA A 278 1.14 2.79 -9.07
N HIS A 279 0.98 2.94 -7.75
CA HIS A 279 0.90 1.83 -6.80
C HIS A 279 -0.31 0.93 -7.10
N ASN A 280 -1.49 1.52 -7.23
CA ASN A 280 -2.72 0.77 -7.53
C ASN A 280 -2.62 0.05 -8.87
N ALA A 281 -2.09 0.69 -9.91
CA ALA A 281 -1.86 0.05 -11.21
C ALA A 281 -0.92 -1.17 -11.11
N ALA A 282 0.08 -1.13 -10.23
CA ALA A 282 1.07 -2.20 -10.07
C ALA A 282 0.64 -3.35 -9.14
N PHE A 283 -0.18 -3.06 -8.12
CA PHE A 283 -0.47 -3.99 -7.02
C PHE A 283 -1.93 -4.39 -6.85
N ARG A 284 -2.85 -3.67 -7.49
CA ARG A 284 -4.25 -4.06 -7.52
C ARG A 284 -4.40 -5.44 -8.16
N VAL A 285 -5.29 -6.26 -7.61
CA VAL A 285 -5.68 -7.55 -8.17
C VAL A 285 -7.14 -7.51 -8.61
N ALA A 286 -7.50 -8.31 -9.60
CA ALA A 286 -8.89 -8.45 -10.00
C ALA A 286 -9.72 -9.05 -8.84
N PRO A 287 -10.95 -8.57 -8.60
CA PRO A 287 -11.87 -9.19 -7.65
C PRO A 287 -12.28 -10.59 -8.13
N ALA A 288 -12.75 -11.42 -7.18
CA ALA A 288 -13.18 -12.79 -7.50
C ALA A 288 -14.49 -12.82 -8.31
N GLU A 289 -15.36 -11.84 -8.09
CA GLU A 289 -16.66 -11.71 -8.76
C GLU A 289 -16.77 -10.34 -9.43
N PRO A 290 -17.52 -10.24 -10.54
CA PRO A 290 -17.79 -8.96 -11.19
C PRO A 290 -18.77 -8.13 -10.37
N GLY A 291 -18.60 -6.80 -10.37
CA GLY A 291 -19.46 -5.85 -9.67
C GLY A 291 -18.79 -5.18 -8.48
N SER A 292 -19.59 -4.51 -7.68
CA SER A 292 -19.16 -3.72 -6.51
C SER A 292 -20.25 -3.76 -5.43
N ALA A 293 -19.83 -3.79 -4.17
CA ALA A 293 -20.71 -3.65 -3.02
C ALA A 293 -20.82 -2.20 -2.50
N PHE A 294 -20.16 -1.27 -3.15
CA PHE A 294 -20.33 0.15 -2.83
C PHE A 294 -21.73 0.65 -3.19
N ILE A 295 -22.31 1.46 -2.31
CA ILE A 295 -23.64 2.06 -2.48
C ILE A 295 -23.48 3.58 -2.46
N PRO A 296 -24.03 4.34 -3.42
CA PRO A 296 -23.98 5.80 -3.37
C PRO A 296 -24.51 6.35 -2.06
N TYR A 297 -23.81 7.29 -1.45
CA TYR A 297 -24.30 7.98 -0.27
C TYR A 297 -25.37 9.00 -0.67
N ILE A 298 -26.60 8.79 -0.20
CA ILE A 298 -27.75 9.67 -0.42
C ILE A 298 -28.23 10.15 0.96
N GLY A 299 -27.54 11.10 1.52
CA GLY A 299 -27.83 11.57 2.89
C GLY A 299 -27.66 13.08 3.04
N ARG A 300 -27.72 13.52 4.29
CA ARG A 300 -27.32 14.87 4.69
C ARG A 300 -25.83 15.06 4.48
N ASP A 301 -25.32 16.25 4.80
CA ASP A 301 -23.89 16.52 4.76
C ASP A 301 -23.12 15.44 5.55
N LEU A 302 -22.28 14.69 4.86
CA LEU A 302 -21.47 13.60 5.42
C LEU A 302 -20.56 14.12 6.54
N SER A 303 -20.12 15.36 6.46
CA SER A 303 -19.29 16.00 7.48
C SER A 303 -20.00 16.06 8.83
N ASP A 304 -21.33 16.21 8.87
CA ASP A 304 -22.10 16.23 10.11
C ASP A 304 -22.17 14.87 10.81
N ILE A 305 -21.77 13.79 10.13
CA ILE A 305 -21.61 12.44 10.69
C ILE A 305 -20.15 12.19 11.05
N LEU A 306 -19.23 12.50 10.14
CA LEU A 306 -17.78 12.30 10.29
C LEU A 306 -17.12 13.47 11.04
N CYS A 307 -17.56 13.69 12.27
CA CYS A 307 -17.09 14.74 13.17
C CYS A 307 -17.14 14.25 14.62
N LEU A 308 -16.43 14.90 15.54
CA LEU A 308 -16.67 14.69 16.97
C LEU A 308 -18.00 15.30 17.35
N GLN A 309 -18.77 14.58 18.15
CA GLN A 309 -20.06 15.03 18.64
C GLN A 309 -20.11 14.96 20.16
N GLU A 310 -20.36 16.10 20.80
CA GLU A 310 -20.47 16.17 22.24
C GLU A 310 -21.75 16.93 22.69
N ASP A 311 -22.51 16.32 23.59
CA ASP A 311 -23.65 16.94 24.17
C ASP A 311 -23.24 18.01 25.19
N ARG A 312 -23.85 19.20 25.12
CA ARG A 312 -23.62 20.35 26.02
C ARG A 312 -24.93 20.98 26.42
N ILE A 313 -24.92 21.74 27.52
CA ILE A 313 -26.04 22.54 27.97
C ILE A 313 -25.70 24.00 27.73
N VAL A 314 -26.65 24.73 27.15
CA VAL A 314 -26.52 26.17 26.88
C VAL A 314 -26.55 26.96 28.16
N GLY A 315 -25.59 27.84 28.37
CA GLY A 315 -25.46 28.72 29.51
C GLY A 315 -26.53 29.83 29.57
N ARG A 316 -26.56 30.57 30.69
CA ARG A 316 -27.49 31.68 30.90
C ARG A 316 -27.30 32.84 29.91
N ASP A 317 -26.12 32.94 29.35
CA ASP A 317 -25.68 33.91 28.35
C ASP A 317 -25.96 33.47 26.90
N ASN A 318 -26.76 32.44 26.72
CA ASN A 318 -27.03 31.79 25.42
C ASN A 318 -25.76 31.33 24.69
N CYS A 319 -24.68 30.99 25.42
CA CYS A 319 -23.45 30.46 24.91
C CYS A 319 -23.30 28.97 25.24
N VAL A 320 -22.52 28.27 24.41
CA VAL A 320 -22.07 26.91 24.68
C VAL A 320 -20.54 26.93 24.93
N SER A 321 -20.12 26.40 26.08
CA SER A 321 -18.71 26.23 26.38
C SER A 321 -18.19 24.91 25.78
N TYR A 322 -17.13 24.98 24.95
CA TYR A 322 -16.49 23.83 24.32
C TYR A 322 -14.97 24.07 24.20
N ARG A 323 -14.14 23.18 24.75
CA ARG A 323 -12.66 23.25 24.68
C ARG A 323 -12.08 24.65 24.94
N ARG A 324 -12.52 25.32 26.00
CA ARG A 324 -12.17 26.72 26.38
C ARG A 324 -12.70 27.81 25.46
N LEU A 325 -13.47 27.45 24.43
CA LEU A 325 -14.13 28.37 23.53
C LEU A 325 -15.57 28.68 24.07
N ARG A 326 -16.10 29.83 23.72
CA ARG A 326 -17.50 30.20 23.95
C ARG A 326 -18.17 30.40 22.61
N LEU A 327 -19.13 29.53 22.31
CA LEU A 327 -19.90 29.55 21.07
C LEU A 327 -21.22 30.27 21.33
N GLN A 328 -21.35 31.51 20.88
CA GLN A 328 -22.57 32.31 21.02
C GLN A 328 -23.60 31.84 20.01
N ILE A 329 -24.76 31.39 20.48
CA ILE A 329 -25.87 31.00 19.61
C ILE A 329 -26.59 32.27 19.15
N PRO A 330 -26.70 32.54 17.83
CA PRO A 330 -27.42 33.71 17.32
C PRO A 330 -28.93 33.55 17.55
N PRO A 331 -29.69 34.65 17.63
CA PRO A 331 -31.14 34.60 17.60
C PRO A 331 -31.67 33.96 16.34
N ASP A 332 -32.68 33.14 16.44
CA ASP A 332 -33.37 32.60 15.28
C ASP A 332 -34.89 32.87 15.31
N ARG A 333 -35.56 32.60 14.18
CA ARG A 333 -37.01 32.82 14.03
C ARG A 333 -37.87 31.86 14.87
N HIS A 334 -37.26 30.79 15.43
CA HIS A 334 -37.99 29.74 16.15
C HIS A 334 -37.92 29.91 17.66
N ARG A 335 -36.80 30.49 18.18
CA ARG A 335 -36.62 30.71 19.62
C ARG A 335 -35.79 31.96 19.86
N HIS A 336 -36.21 32.78 20.85
CA HIS A 336 -35.45 33.95 21.28
C HIS A 336 -34.10 33.57 21.92
N HIS A 337 -34.05 32.44 22.62
CA HIS A 337 -32.84 31.91 23.23
C HIS A 337 -32.93 30.40 23.44
N TYR A 338 -31.77 29.75 23.61
CA TYR A 338 -31.61 28.33 23.88
C TYR A 338 -31.13 28.02 25.30
N VAL A 339 -31.22 29.00 26.24
CA VAL A 339 -30.77 28.85 27.64
C VAL A 339 -31.32 27.56 28.25
N LYS A 340 -30.43 26.78 28.90
CA LYS A 340 -30.66 25.44 29.49
C LYS A 340 -31.07 24.35 28.49
N ALA A 341 -31.12 24.63 27.21
CA ALA A 341 -31.34 23.58 26.21
C ALA A 341 -30.13 22.63 26.11
N LYS A 342 -30.43 21.38 25.91
CA LYS A 342 -29.39 20.37 25.51
C LYS A 342 -29.12 20.53 24.01
N VAL A 343 -27.88 20.79 23.66
CA VAL A 343 -27.40 20.94 22.28
C VAL A 343 -26.23 20.02 22.05
N ARG A 344 -25.93 19.77 20.79
CA ARG A 344 -24.77 18.97 20.39
C ARG A 344 -23.78 19.85 19.65
N VAL A 345 -22.55 19.85 20.12
CA VAL A 345 -21.43 20.48 19.42
C VAL A 345 -20.79 19.48 18.49
N HIS A 346 -20.64 19.85 17.23
CA HIS A 346 -19.87 19.14 16.22
C HIS A 346 -18.52 19.83 16.05
N GLU A 347 -17.43 19.07 16.10
CA GLU A 347 -16.09 19.51 15.73
C GLU A 347 -15.62 18.73 14.52
N TYR A 348 -15.37 19.43 13.43
CA TYR A 348 -14.99 18.85 12.15
C TYR A 348 -13.47 18.63 12.05
N PRO A 349 -13.00 17.74 11.16
CA PRO A 349 -11.56 17.49 10.98
C PRO A 349 -10.74 18.73 10.57
N ASP A 350 -11.36 19.73 9.98
CA ASP A 350 -10.72 21.00 9.61
C ASP A 350 -10.71 22.04 10.76
N GLY A 351 -11.17 21.65 11.96
CA GLY A 351 -11.23 22.48 13.15
C GLY A 351 -12.45 23.40 13.23
N ARG A 352 -13.31 23.47 12.22
CA ARG A 352 -14.57 24.18 12.30
C ARG A 352 -15.49 23.56 13.36
N LEU A 353 -16.44 24.35 13.86
CA LEU A 353 -17.39 23.90 14.86
C LEU A 353 -18.82 24.19 14.40
N ALA A 354 -19.77 23.42 14.90
CA ALA A 354 -21.19 23.72 14.74
C ALA A 354 -21.98 23.35 16.00
N VAL A 355 -23.10 24.05 16.24
CA VAL A 355 -23.99 23.73 17.32
C VAL A 355 -25.34 23.29 16.75
N PHE A 356 -25.80 22.13 17.20
CA PHE A 356 -27.06 21.52 16.78
C PHE A 356 -28.05 21.42 17.93
N HIS A 357 -29.34 21.71 17.66
CA HIS A 357 -30.44 21.39 18.54
C HIS A 357 -31.36 20.38 17.83
N GLY A 358 -31.32 19.15 18.29
CA GLY A 358 -31.89 18.03 17.51
C GLY A 358 -31.27 17.93 16.12
N PRO A 359 -32.08 17.83 15.06
CA PRO A 359 -31.55 17.71 13.69
C PRO A 359 -31.15 19.05 13.04
N ARG A 360 -31.36 20.17 13.77
CA ARG A 360 -31.20 21.53 13.22
C ARG A 360 -29.87 22.13 13.63
N CYS A 361 -29.07 22.54 12.64
CA CYS A 361 -27.89 23.37 12.85
C CYS A 361 -28.34 24.78 13.27
N LEU A 362 -27.87 25.25 14.42
CA LEU A 362 -28.15 26.58 14.94
C LEU A 362 -27.13 27.61 14.47
N ALA A 363 -25.86 27.20 14.40
CA ALA A 363 -24.78 28.06 13.97
C ALA A 363 -23.52 27.22 13.63
N ARG A 364 -22.68 27.76 12.75
CA ARG A 364 -21.37 27.26 12.42
C ARG A 364 -20.27 28.27 12.75
N TYR A 365 -19.10 27.81 13.13
CA TYR A 365 -18.03 28.67 13.64
C TYR A 365 -16.69 28.23 13.02
N HIS A 366 -15.78 29.17 12.86
CA HIS A 366 -14.37 28.90 12.65
C HIS A 366 -13.74 28.26 13.91
N SER A 367 -12.54 27.74 13.79
CA SER A 367 -11.78 27.11 14.88
C SER A 367 -11.51 28.04 16.07
N ASP A 368 -11.60 29.36 15.90
CA ASP A 368 -11.46 30.39 16.91
C ASP A 368 -12.80 30.88 17.49
N ALA A 369 -13.90 30.17 17.28
CA ALA A 369 -15.24 30.46 17.70
C ALA A 369 -15.90 31.68 17.04
N ARG A 370 -15.32 32.27 15.99
CA ARG A 370 -16.01 33.30 15.19
C ARG A 370 -17.13 32.66 14.38
N LEU A 371 -18.29 33.32 14.41
CA LEU A 371 -19.48 32.90 13.66
C LEU A 371 -19.16 32.90 12.14
N ILE A 372 -19.60 31.89 11.44
CA ILE A 372 -19.57 31.84 9.98
C ILE A 372 -20.92 32.29 9.46
N ASP A 373 -21.00 33.40 8.75
CA ASP A 373 -22.22 33.91 8.15
C ASP A 373 -22.71 32.98 7.01
N GLU A 374 -24.05 32.80 6.93
CA GLU A 374 -24.63 31.91 5.88
C GLU A 374 -24.25 32.33 4.45
N LYS A 375 -23.85 33.58 4.22
CA LYS A 375 -23.39 34.05 2.92
C LYS A 375 -22.02 33.47 2.48
N ASP A 376 -21.20 33.02 3.43
CA ASP A 376 -19.88 32.43 3.14
C ASP A 376 -19.98 30.92 2.84
N HIS A 377 -21.06 30.26 3.27
CA HIS A 377 -21.31 28.84 2.96
C HIS A 377 -21.50 28.54 1.46
N ALA A 378 -22.11 29.44 0.71
CA ALA A 378 -22.35 29.25 -0.73
C ALA A 378 -21.08 29.29 -1.58
N LYS A 379 -19.98 29.83 -1.06
CA LYS A 379 -18.70 29.95 -1.79
C LYS A 379 -17.76 28.76 -1.57
N THR A 380 -17.97 27.97 -0.51
CA THR A 380 -17.08 26.83 -0.17
C THR A 380 -17.61 25.47 -0.67
N ALA A 381 -18.86 25.44 -1.15
CA ALA A 381 -19.54 24.24 -1.65
C ALA A 381 -19.61 24.16 -3.19
N ALA A 382 -19.00 25.11 -3.90
CA ALA A 382 -18.84 25.14 -5.35
C ALA A 382 -17.39 24.88 -5.71
#